data_9c437b37775232dcba46e27b7e1f0e33
#
_entry.id   9c437b37775232dcba46e27b7e1f0e33
#
_cell.length_a   1.000
_cell.length_b   1.000
_cell.length_c   1.000
_cell.angle_alpha   90.00
_cell.angle_beta   90.00
_cell.angle_gamma   90.00
#
_symmetry.space_group_name_H-M   'P 1'
#
loop_
_entity.id
_entity.type
_entity.pdbx_description
1 polymer ?
#
loop_
_entity_poly.entity_id
_entity_poly.type
_entity_poly.pdbx_seq_one_letter_code
_entity_poly.pdbx_strand_id
1 'polypeptide(L)'
;AGNIPFTDSFIKRVHMLSRLPVSEINTLLGQVGLFSDISAFIAAHREHCVIATGNLDCWVEKLLSRINVESHTSSARVEDDHIAKITNILQKEDVVKMYKALGDKVVFIGEGNNDMEAMRLADISIASALVHPPATSVLSITDYLVFEEGTLCRLLNQLC
;
A
#
# COMPACT_ATOMS: atom_id res chain seq x y z
N ALA A 1 0.29 -25.17 -0.12
CA ALA A 1 0.94 -24.19 -1.00
C ALA A 1 1.95 -23.43 -0.17
N GLY A 2 3.25 -23.60 -0.45
CA GLY A 2 4.31 -22.95 0.30
C GLY A 2 4.22 -21.43 0.19
N ASN A 3 4.42 -20.71 1.29
CA ASN A 3 4.50 -19.26 1.31
C ASN A 3 5.74 -18.85 0.50
N ILE A 4 5.52 -18.34 -0.70
CA ILE A 4 6.57 -17.70 -1.49
C ILE A 4 6.83 -16.35 -0.81
N PRO A 5 8.09 -15.98 -0.47
CA PRO A 5 8.41 -14.68 0.07
C PRO A 5 7.88 -13.56 -0.83
N PHE A 6 7.44 -12.45 -0.23
CA PHE A 6 6.89 -11.31 -0.99
C PHE A 6 7.84 -10.85 -2.10
N THR A 7 9.13 -10.72 -1.80
CA THR A 7 10.16 -10.32 -2.74
C THR A 7 10.19 -11.21 -3.99
N ASP A 8 10.15 -12.53 -3.81
CA ASP A 8 10.18 -13.47 -4.94
C ASP A 8 8.90 -13.39 -5.77
N SER A 9 7.76 -13.30 -5.09
CA SER A 9 6.44 -13.12 -5.74
C SER A 9 6.39 -11.80 -6.51
N PHE A 10 6.91 -10.73 -5.94
CA PHE A 10 6.97 -9.42 -6.56
C PHE A 10 7.88 -9.42 -7.81
N ILE A 11 9.09 -9.96 -7.71
CA ILE A 11 10.03 -10.07 -8.85
C ILE A 11 9.39 -10.87 -10.00
N LYS A 12 8.73 -11.99 -9.70
CA LYS A 12 8.03 -12.78 -10.74
C LYS A 12 6.93 -11.97 -11.43
N ARG A 13 6.12 -11.21 -10.67
CA ARG A 13 5.07 -10.35 -11.20
C ARG A 13 5.64 -9.27 -12.11
N VAL A 14 6.69 -8.58 -11.64
CA VAL A 14 7.37 -7.56 -12.46
C VAL A 14 7.91 -8.17 -13.74
N HIS A 15 8.54 -9.34 -13.68
CA HIS A 15 9.07 -10.02 -14.86
C HIS A 15 7.96 -10.40 -15.86
N MET A 16 6.81 -10.87 -15.38
CA MET A 16 5.66 -11.19 -16.25
C MET A 16 5.10 -9.94 -16.95
N LEU A 17 5.05 -8.81 -16.25
CA LEU A 17 4.49 -7.56 -16.74
C LEU A 17 5.53 -6.68 -17.48
N SER A 18 6.82 -6.97 -17.38
CA SER A 18 7.89 -6.17 -17.98
C SER A 18 7.84 -6.10 -19.52
N ARG A 19 7.05 -6.97 -20.17
CA ARG A 19 6.78 -6.95 -21.61
C ARG A 19 5.77 -5.88 -22.02
N LEU A 20 5.00 -5.36 -21.07
CA LEU A 20 4.01 -4.30 -21.31
C LEU A 20 4.68 -2.93 -21.16
N PRO A 21 4.27 -1.94 -21.97
CA PRO A 21 4.72 -0.57 -21.77
C PRO A 21 4.36 -0.04 -20.39
N VAL A 22 5.28 0.64 -19.74
CA VAL A 22 5.06 1.27 -18.43
C VAL A 22 3.92 2.29 -18.50
N SER A 23 3.87 3.06 -19.58
CA SER A 23 2.83 4.05 -19.85
C SER A 23 1.43 3.43 -19.90
N GLU A 24 1.28 2.22 -20.43
CA GLU A 24 0.01 1.50 -20.50
C GLU A 24 -0.43 1.06 -19.10
N ILE A 25 0.46 0.44 -18.32
CA ILE A 25 0.19 0.00 -16.94
C ILE A 25 -0.17 1.22 -16.08
N ASN A 26 0.60 2.30 -16.16
CA ASN A 26 0.36 3.53 -15.41
C ASN A 26 -1.00 4.15 -15.76
N THR A 27 -1.38 4.11 -17.05
CA THR A 27 -2.70 4.61 -17.49
C THR A 27 -3.84 3.75 -16.94
N LEU A 28 -3.72 2.42 -17.01
CA LEU A 28 -4.72 1.50 -16.47
C LEU A 28 -4.90 1.68 -14.95
N LEU A 29 -3.80 1.71 -14.20
CA LEU A 29 -3.86 1.90 -12.75
C LEU A 29 -4.35 3.30 -12.38
N GLY A 30 -4.04 4.32 -13.18
CA GLY A 30 -4.54 5.67 -13.00
C GLY A 30 -6.06 5.81 -13.15
N GLN A 31 -6.74 4.84 -13.78
CA GLN A 31 -8.20 4.83 -13.97
C GLN A 31 -8.95 4.03 -12.90
N VAL A 32 -8.25 3.37 -11.97
CA VAL A 32 -8.89 2.59 -10.89
C VAL A 32 -9.82 3.48 -10.08
N GLY A 33 -11.01 2.97 -9.78
CA GLY A 33 -11.96 3.64 -8.89
C GLY A 33 -11.39 3.75 -7.47
N LEU A 34 -11.63 4.89 -6.83
CA LEU A 34 -11.27 5.12 -5.43
C LEU A 34 -12.54 5.14 -4.59
N PHE A 35 -12.44 4.66 -3.36
CA PHE A 35 -13.49 4.80 -2.37
C PHE A 35 -13.68 6.27 -2.00
N SER A 36 -14.91 6.75 -2.09
CA SER A 36 -15.22 8.18 -1.96
C SER A 36 -14.98 8.72 -0.55
N ASP A 37 -15.42 7.97 0.47
CA ASP A 37 -15.30 8.39 1.87
C ASP A 37 -13.83 8.37 2.32
N ILE A 38 -13.07 7.34 1.91
CA ILE A 38 -11.63 7.26 2.18
C ILE A 38 -10.89 8.39 1.48
N SER A 39 -11.23 8.69 0.22
CA SER A 39 -10.63 9.80 -0.52
C SER A 39 -10.90 11.15 0.16
N ALA A 40 -12.13 11.36 0.64
CA ALA A 40 -12.49 12.56 1.39
C ALA A 40 -11.76 12.66 2.73
N PHE A 41 -11.65 11.54 3.46
CA PHE A 41 -10.87 11.47 4.71
C PHE A 41 -9.40 11.83 4.47
N ILE A 42 -8.76 11.20 3.48
CA ILE A 42 -7.36 11.47 3.12
C ILE A 42 -7.18 12.95 2.74
N ALA A 43 -8.09 13.52 1.95
CA ALA A 43 -7.99 14.93 1.56
C ALA A 43 -8.08 15.89 2.76
N ALA A 44 -8.90 15.54 3.76
CA ALA A 44 -9.06 16.33 4.99
C ALA A 44 -7.87 16.19 5.97
N HIS A 45 -7.15 15.04 5.93
CA HIS A 45 -6.08 14.71 6.87
C HIS A 45 -4.75 14.43 6.15
N ARG A 46 -4.51 15.14 5.05
CA ARG A 46 -3.41 14.87 4.12
C ARG A 46 -2.03 14.79 4.79
N GLU A 47 -1.77 15.66 5.75
CA GLU A 47 -0.49 15.73 6.48
C GLU A 47 -0.26 14.54 7.42
N HIS A 48 -1.32 13.76 7.69
CA HIS A 48 -1.26 12.59 8.58
C HIS A 48 -1.46 11.27 7.83
N CYS A 49 -1.65 11.34 6.51
CA CYS A 49 -1.89 10.15 5.68
C CYS A 49 -0.68 9.86 4.79
N VAL A 50 -0.30 8.59 4.74
CA VAL A 50 0.81 8.10 3.92
C VAL A 50 0.39 6.83 3.20
N ILE A 51 0.82 6.68 1.96
CA ILE A 51 0.64 5.45 1.19
C ILE A 51 1.96 4.66 1.18
N ALA A 52 1.93 3.40 1.61
CA ALA A 52 3.02 2.46 1.46
C ALA A 52 2.59 1.31 0.54
N THR A 53 3.15 1.24 -0.65
CA THR A 53 2.81 0.20 -1.63
C THR A 53 4.04 -0.50 -2.19
N GLY A 54 3.98 -1.82 -2.28
CA GLY A 54 5.01 -2.60 -2.95
C GLY A 54 5.01 -2.46 -4.48
N ASN A 55 4.05 -1.75 -5.08
CA ASN A 55 4.06 -1.51 -6.52
C ASN A 55 5.20 -0.58 -6.94
N LEU A 56 5.57 -0.65 -8.24
CA LEU A 56 6.60 0.23 -8.81
C LEU A 56 6.07 1.66 -8.95
N ASP A 57 6.89 2.62 -8.57
CA ASP A 57 6.66 4.06 -8.72
C ASP A 57 6.11 4.43 -10.11
N CYS A 58 6.80 4.00 -11.17
CA CYS A 58 6.43 4.27 -12.55
C CYS A 58 5.07 3.66 -12.98
N TRP A 59 4.58 2.62 -12.28
CA TRP A 59 3.27 2.03 -12.58
C TRP A 59 2.12 2.75 -11.89
N VAL A 60 2.36 3.32 -10.70
CA VAL A 60 1.31 3.89 -9.86
C VAL A 60 1.32 5.42 -9.78
N GLU A 61 2.20 6.08 -10.51
CA GLU A 61 2.37 7.53 -10.49
C GLU A 61 1.06 8.29 -10.70
N LYS A 62 0.28 7.95 -11.74
CA LYS A 62 -1.01 8.59 -12.01
C LYS A 62 -2.04 8.34 -10.90
N LEU A 63 -2.06 7.13 -10.33
CA LEU A 63 -2.93 6.79 -9.23
C LEU A 63 -2.57 7.58 -7.97
N LEU A 64 -1.29 7.62 -7.61
CA LEU A 64 -0.80 8.34 -6.44
C LEU A 64 -0.99 9.85 -6.59
N SER A 65 -0.83 10.40 -7.79
CA SER A 65 -1.11 11.82 -8.08
C SER A 65 -2.58 12.19 -7.82
N ARG A 66 -3.52 11.28 -8.01
CA ARG A 66 -4.94 11.49 -7.70
C ARG A 66 -5.21 11.48 -6.20
N ILE A 67 -4.50 10.64 -5.44
CA ILE A 67 -4.62 10.57 -3.98
C ILE A 67 -3.91 11.77 -3.34
N ASN A 68 -2.76 12.16 -3.89
CA ASN A 68 -1.99 13.35 -3.54
C ASN A 68 -1.62 13.44 -2.05
N VAL A 69 -0.96 12.40 -1.54
CA VAL A 69 -0.32 12.34 -0.22
C VAL A 69 1.10 11.81 -0.36
N GLU A 70 1.88 11.90 0.71
CA GLU A 70 3.19 11.27 0.76
C GLU A 70 3.07 9.77 0.47
N SER A 71 3.96 9.24 -0.36
CA SER A 71 3.90 7.85 -0.77
C SER A 71 5.28 7.21 -0.86
N HIS A 72 5.37 5.97 -0.39
CA HIS A 72 6.54 5.12 -0.47
C HIS A 72 6.23 3.93 -1.38
N THR A 73 7.09 3.70 -2.35
CA THR A 73 6.90 2.70 -3.42
C THR A 73 8.15 1.87 -3.62
N SER A 74 8.03 0.73 -4.27
CA SER A 74 9.17 0.11 -4.94
C SER A 74 9.56 0.96 -6.15
N SER A 75 10.79 0.83 -6.62
CA SER A 75 11.28 1.62 -7.75
C SER A 75 11.99 0.77 -8.80
N ALA A 76 11.95 1.24 -10.04
CA ALA A 76 12.60 0.60 -11.16
C ALA A 76 13.19 1.63 -12.13
N ARG A 77 14.25 1.20 -12.83
CA ARG A 77 14.77 1.94 -13.98
C ARG A 77 13.94 1.55 -15.21
N VAL A 78 13.47 2.56 -15.93
CA VAL A 78 12.70 2.41 -17.17
C VAL A 78 13.59 2.79 -18.35
N GLU A 79 13.58 1.98 -19.40
CA GLU A 79 14.23 2.23 -20.70
C GLU A 79 13.24 1.88 -21.80
N ASP A 80 13.11 2.74 -22.79
CA ASP A 80 12.19 2.57 -23.93
C ASP A 80 10.76 2.17 -23.50
N ASP A 81 10.24 2.82 -22.46
CA ASP A 81 8.91 2.58 -21.88
C ASP A 81 8.72 1.16 -21.30
N HIS A 82 9.81 0.47 -20.94
CA HIS A 82 9.78 -0.86 -20.32
C HIS A 82 10.65 -0.91 -19.06
N ILE A 83 10.32 -1.83 -18.15
CA ILE A 83 11.12 -2.06 -16.96
C ILE A 83 12.46 -2.69 -17.35
N ALA A 84 13.53 -1.93 -17.20
CA ALA A 84 14.89 -2.42 -17.42
C ALA A 84 15.45 -3.14 -16.18
N LYS A 85 15.21 -2.59 -14.99
CA LYS A 85 15.72 -3.16 -13.74
C LYS A 85 14.94 -2.65 -12.53
N ILE A 86 14.60 -3.54 -11.59
CA ILE A 86 14.13 -3.16 -10.26
C ILE A 86 15.32 -2.57 -9.50
N THR A 87 15.16 -1.38 -8.94
CA THR A 87 16.21 -0.67 -8.19
C THR A 87 16.01 -0.76 -6.69
N ASN A 88 14.75 -0.83 -6.24
CA ASN A 88 14.40 -1.01 -4.83
C ASN A 88 13.08 -1.76 -4.69
N ILE A 89 12.98 -2.63 -3.71
CA ILE A 89 11.71 -3.28 -3.31
C ILE A 89 11.35 -2.78 -1.92
N LEU A 90 10.23 -2.07 -1.83
CA LEU A 90 9.77 -1.49 -0.57
C LEU A 90 9.44 -2.58 0.45
N GLN A 91 9.97 -2.43 1.63
CA GLN A 91 9.54 -3.15 2.82
C GLN A 91 8.64 -2.20 3.63
N LYS A 92 7.36 -2.52 3.79
CA LYS A 92 6.39 -1.63 4.44
C LYS A 92 6.69 -1.41 5.92
N GLU A 93 7.28 -2.39 6.58
CA GLU A 93 7.76 -2.30 7.95
C GLU A 93 8.84 -1.24 8.15
N ASP A 94 9.65 -0.95 7.14
CA ASP A 94 10.68 0.09 7.24
C ASP A 94 10.05 1.50 7.20
N VAL A 95 8.94 1.66 6.50
CA VAL A 95 8.13 2.90 6.53
C VAL A 95 7.57 3.11 7.94
N VAL A 96 7.00 2.07 8.56
CA VAL A 96 6.49 2.16 9.93
C VAL A 96 7.61 2.52 10.91
N LYS A 97 8.76 1.85 10.83
CA LYS A 97 9.94 2.16 11.68
C LYS A 97 10.38 3.60 11.54
N MET A 98 10.39 4.13 10.31
CA MET A 98 10.78 5.52 10.02
C MET A 98 9.89 6.51 10.77
N TYR A 99 8.56 6.41 10.66
CA TYR A 99 7.64 7.32 11.34
C TYR A 99 7.70 7.15 12.86
N LYS A 100 7.80 5.93 13.36
CA LYS A 100 7.99 5.70 14.80
C LYS A 100 9.29 6.30 15.33
N ALA A 101 10.37 6.30 14.55
CA ALA A 101 11.62 6.95 14.92
C ALA A 101 11.51 8.48 14.97
N LEU A 102 10.57 9.07 14.22
CA LEU A 102 10.22 10.50 14.30
C LEU A 102 9.34 10.84 15.51
N GLY A 103 8.86 9.84 16.24
CA GLY A 103 7.99 10.00 17.41
C GLY A 103 6.50 9.92 17.07
N ASP A 104 6.14 9.57 15.86
CA ASP A 104 4.76 9.46 15.43
C ASP A 104 4.10 8.18 15.97
N LYS A 105 2.80 8.28 16.27
CA LYS A 105 1.95 7.13 16.51
C LYS A 105 1.41 6.63 15.16
N VAL A 106 1.72 5.39 14.82
CA VAL A 106 1.40 4.81 13.51
C VAL A 106 0.16 3.91 13.60
N VAL A 107 -0.85 4.23 12.80
CA VAL A 107 -1.99 3.36 12.50
C VAL A 107 -1.74 2.74 11.12
N PHE A 108 -1.63 1.42 11.02
CA PHE A 108 -1.40 0.73 9.75
C PHE A 108 -2.65 -0.02 9.30
N ILE A 109 -3.03 0.19 8.05
CA ILE A 109 -4.18 -0.47 7.41
C ILE A 109 -3.66 -1.39 6.31
N GLY A 110 -4.00 -2.67 6.38
CA GLY A 110 -3.54 -3.67 5.42
C GLY A 110 -4.45 -4.88 5.34
N GLU A 111 -4.16 -5.79 4.41
CA GLU A 111 -5.00 -6.97 4.14
C GLU A 111 -4.20 -8.22 3.77
N GLY A 112 -2.97 -8.04 3.29
CA GLY A 112 -2.15 -9.10 2.73
C GLY A 112 -1.04 -9.60 3.64
N ASN A 113 -0.48 -10.76 3.32
CA ASN A 113 0.66 -11.31 4.05
C ASN A 113 1.87 -10.38 4.08
N ASN A 114 2.01 -9.55 3.06
CA ASN A 114 3.08 -8.55 2.96
C ASN A 114 2.87 -7.31 3.84
N ASP A 115 1.72 -7.21 4.50
CA ASP A 115 1.41 -6.13 5.46
C ASP A 115 1.72 -6.57 6.90
N MET A 116 1.87 -7.87 7.13
CA MET A 116 1.91 -8.46 8.47
C MET A 116 2.99 -7.86 9.37
N GLU A 117 4.22 -7.71 8.88
CA GLU A 117 5.32 -7.17 9.69
C GLU A 117 5.13 -5.67 9.98
N ALA A 118 4.63 -4.90 9.01
CA ALA A 118 4.27 -3.50 9.22
C ALA A 118 3.15 -3.36 10.26
N MET A 119 2.11 -4.21 10.18
CA MET A 119 1.01 -4.23 11.13
C MET A 119 1.45 -4.58 12.55
N ARG A 120 2.40 -5.51 12.70
CA ARG A 120 2.98 -5.87 14.02
C ARG A 120 3.76 -4.73 14.67
N LEU A 121 4.42 -3.91 13.86
CA LEU A 121 5.23 -2.79 14.33
C LEU A 121 4.42 -1.52 14.58
N ALA A 122 3.26 -1.39 13.95
CA ALA A 122 2.37 -0.25 14.13
C ALA A 122 1.84 -0.20 15.58
N ASP A 123 1.42 0.99 16.02
CA ASP A 123 0.79 1.15 17.33
C ASP A 123 -0.66 0.67 17.32
N ILE A 124 -1.30 0.73 16.15
CA ILE A 124 -2.64 0.19 15.90
C ILE A 124 -2.65 -0.43 14.50
N SER A 125 -3.19 -1.63 14.40
CA SER A 125 -3.35 -2.37 13.14
C SER A 125 -4.81 -2.57 12.79
N ILE A 126 -5.17 -2.26 11.54
CA ILE A 126 -6.53 -2.41 11.01
C ILE A 126 -6.50 -3.33 9.80
N ALA A 127 -7.19 -4.46 9.87
CA ALA A 127 -7.42 -5.31 8.71
C ALA A 127 -8.55 -4.76 7.87
N SER A 128 -8.31 -4.59 6.58
CA SER A 128 -9.32 -4.12 5.62
C SER A 128 -9.91 -5.30 4.85
N ALA A 129 -11.22 -5.44 4.90
CA ALA A 129 -12.01 -6.38 4.09
C ALA A 129 -12.89 -5.65 3.07
N LEU A 130 -12.48 -4.45 2.63
CA LEU A 130 -13.25 -3.61 1.71
C LEU A 130 -13.32 -4.17 0.29
N VAL A 131 -12.26 -4.83 -0.17
CA VAL A 131 -12.19 -5.37 -1.54
C VAL A 131 -12.30 -6.89 -1.54
N HIS A 132 -11.57 -7.53 -0.64
CA HIS A 132 -11.57 -8.98 -0.48
C HIS A 132 -11.23 -9.35 0.97
N PRO A 133 -11.50 -10.59 1.41
CA PRO A 133 -11.16 -11.03 2.76
C PRO A 133 -9.66 -10.90 3.04
N PRO A 134 -9.27 -10.37 4.20
CA PRO A 134 -7.87 -10.31 4.59
C PRO A 134 -7.25 -11.70 4.76
N ALA A 135 -5.93 -11.78 4.62
CA ALA A 135 -5.19 -13.01 4.88
C ALA A 135 -5.38 -13.46 6.34
N THR A 136 -5.47 -14.78 6.56
CA THR A 136 -5.65 -15.36 7.90
C THR A 136 -4.54 -14.92 8.87
N SER A 137 -3.31 -14.77 8.38
CA SER A 137 -2.17 -14.28 9.15
C SER A 137 -2.37 -12.85 9.64
N VAL A 138 -2.97 -11.98 8.82
CA VAL A 138 -3.33 -10.60 9.19
C VAL A 138 -4.43 -10.59 10.25
N LEU A 139 -5.48 -11.40 10.06
CA LEU A 139 -6.58 -11.50 11.02
C LEU A 139 -6.11 -11.94 12.42
N SER A 140 -5.03 -12.70 12.51
CA SER A 140 -4.50 -13.19 13.79
C SER A 140 -3.76 -12.15 14.63
N ILE A 141 -3.42 -10.99 14.04
CA ILE A 141 -2.60 -9.96 14.69
C ILE A 141 -3.24 -8.58 14.68
N THR A 142 -4.38 -8.41 14.00
CA THR A 142 -5.03 -7.10 13.86
C THR A 142 -5.81 -6.70 15.10
N ASP A 143 -5.80 -5.39 15.42
CA ASP A 143 -6.60 -4.82 16.51
C ASP A 143 -8.05 -4.60 16.07
N TYR A 144 -8.26 -4.26 14.79
CA TYR A 144 -9.58 -3.99 14.22
C TYR A 144 -9.74 -4.64 12.85
N LEU A 145 -10.96 -5.03 12.52
CA LEU A 145 -11.37 -5.52 11.20
C LEU A 145 -12.51 -4.66 10.68
N VAL A 146 -12.39 -4.14 9.48
CA VAL A 146 -13.38 -3.27 8.84
C VAL A 146 -13.84 -3.81 7.49
N PHE A 147 -15.15 -3.70 7.22
CA PHE A 147 -15.79 -4.22 6.00
C PHE A 147 -16.33 -3.11 5.10
N GLU A 148 -16.40 -1.87 5.59
CA GLU A 148 -17.00 -0.74 4.89
C GLU A 148 -16.15 0.52 5.07
N GLU A 149 -16.05 1.34 4.00
CA GLU A 149 -15.26 2.57 4.03
C GLU A 149 -15.73 3.59 5.08
N GLY A 150 -17.04 3.75 5.24
CA GLY A 150 -17.59 4.65 6.25
C GLY A 150 -17.26 4.21 7.69
N THR A 151 -17.18 2.90 7.94
CA THR A 151 -16.76 2.36 9.25
C THR A 151 -15.27 2.62 9.48
N LEU A 152 -14.43 2.43 8.45
CA LEU A 152 -13.01 2.75 8.53
C LEU A 152 -12.79 4.23 8.85
N CYS A 153 -13.45 5.13 8.13
CA CYS A 153 -13.32 6.58 8.35
C CYS A 153 -13.78 7.00 9.76
N ARG A 154 -14.88 6.42 10.28
CA ARG A 154 -15.32 6.68 11.67
C ARG A 154 -14.29 6.21 12.69
N LEU A 155 -13.70 5.03 12.48
CA LEU A 155 -12.64 4.50 13.36
C LEU A 155 -11.42 5.41 13.34
N LEU A 156 -10.95 5.80 12.16
CA LEU A 156 -9.79 6.68 12.02
C LEU A 156 -10.01 8.04 12.70
N ASN A 157 -11.20 8.64 12.58
CA ASN A 157 -11.54 9.88 13.28
C ASN A 157 -11.55 9.77 14.82
N GLN A 158 -11.59 8.54 15.37
CA GLN A 158 -11.49 8.31 16.81
C GLN A 158 -10.05 8.07 17.27
N LEU A 159 -9.18 7.70 16.34
CA LEU A 159 -7.78 7.36 16.61
C LEU A 159 -6.81 8.53 16.36
N CYS A 160 -7.24 9.52 15.59
CA CYS A 160 -6.47 10.72 15.24
C CYS A 160 -6.64 11.83 16.27
#